data_90d6210f0c6e518ffc52e01908f39c88
#
_entry.id   90d6210f0c6e518ffc52e01908f39c88
#
_cell.length_a   1.000
_cell.length_b   1.000
_cell.length_c   1.000
_cell.angle_alpha   90.00
_cell.angle_beta   90.00
_cell.angle_gamma   90.00
#
_symmetry.space_group_name_H-M   'P 1'
#
loop_
_entity.id
_entity.type
_entity.pdbx_description
1 polymer ?
#
loop_
_entity_poly.entity_id
_entity_poly.type
_entity_poly.pdbx_seq_one_letter_code
_entity_poly.pdbx_strand_id
1 'polypeptide(L)'
;RVGLTAEANKRVGQLSKGYKQRVGLAQAMIGEPELLILDEPTTGLDPNQLEDIRALIRNLANPISNSDTVASNIQYPNGRTVILSTHILQEVKQMCNRVIIIDHGEIKLDKPIHEIEDLEQAFREATQY
;
A
#
# COMPACT_ATOMS: atom_id res chain seq x y z
N ARG A 1 -2.17 -6.00 -14.70
CA ARG A 1 -1.53 -6.14 -13.38
C ARG A 1 -2.45 -5.80 -12.22
N VAL A 2 -3.34 -4.81 -12.36
CA VAL A 2 -4.22 -4.34 -11.27
C VAL A 2 -5.67 -4.84 -11.38
N GLY A 3 -5.95 -5.80 -12.27
CA GLY A 3 -7.26 -6.46 -12.39
C GLY A 3 -8.36 -5.57 -12.99
N LEU A 4 -8.04 -4.72 -13.95
CA LEU A 4 -8.99 -3.79 -14.58
C LEU A 4 -9.48 -4.22 -15.97
N THR A 5 -9.11 -5.38 -16.47
CA THR A 5 -9.40 -5.78 -17.86
C THR A 5 -10.89 -5.78 -18.17
N ALA A 6 -11.72 -6.29 -17.25
CA ALA A 6 -13.17 -6.34 -17.43
C ALA A 6 -13.83 -4.94 -17.41
N GLU A 7 -13.16 -3.94 -16.84
CA GLU A 7 -13.67 -2.60 -16.64
C GLU A 7 -13.02 -1.56 -17.57
N ALA A 8 -12.19 -2.01 -18.54
CA ALA A 8 -11.35 -1.14 -19.36
C ALA A 8 -12.13 -0.10 -20.18
N ASN A 9 -13.35 -0.40 -20.57
CA ASN A 9 -14.20 0.48 -21.40
C ASN A 9 -15.16 1.35 -20.58
N LYS A 10 -15.13 1.28 -19.25
CA LYS A 10 -15.98 2.10 -18.39
C LYS A 10 -15.31 3.44 -18.04
N ARG A 11 -16.14 4.47 -17.87
CA ARG A 11 -15.68 5.75 -17.31
C ARG A 11 -15.36 5.56 -15.82
N VAL A 12 -14.38 6.31 -15.30
CA VAL A 12 -14.00 6.25 -13.87
C VAL A 12 -15.20 6.47 -12.95
N GLY A 13 -16.11 7.38 -13.27
CA GLY A 13 -17.33 7.62 -12.50
C GLY A 13 -18.31 6.43 -12.43
N GLN A 14 -18.17 5.45 -13.34
CA GLN A 14 -19.00 4.23 -13.38
C GLN A 14 -18.41 3.06 -12.59
N LEU A 15 -17.19 3.22 -12.06
CA LEU A 15 -16.48 2.17 -11.34
C LEU A 15 -16.89 2.16 -9.86
N SER A 16 -16.84 0.97 -9.25
CA SER A 16 -16.91 0.85 -7.80
C SER A 16 -15.70 1.52 -7.14
N LYS A 17 -15.79 1.77 -5.83
CA LYS A 17 -14.68 2.37 -5.07
C LYS A 17 -13.41 1.52 -5.16
N GLY A 18 -13.54 0.19 -5.07
CA GLY A 18 -12.39 -0.71 -5.21
C GLY A 18 -11.73 -0.60 -6.58
N TYR A 19 -12.51 -0.54 -7.64
CA TYR A 19 -11.96 -0.34 -9.00
C TYR A 19 -11.35 1.04 -9.18
N LYS A 20 -11.91 2.09 -8.58
CA LYS A 20 -11.29 3.43 -8.56
C LYS A 20 -9.93 3.42 -7.88
N GLN A 21 -9.78 2.69 -6.77
CA GLN A 21 -8.48 2.51 -6.11
C GLN A 21 -7.48 1.80 -7.02
N ARG A 22 -7.91 0.77 -7.75
CA ARG A 22 -7.07 0.07 -8.73
C ARG A 22 -6.63 0.96 -9.87
N VAL A 23 -7.49 1.86 -10.34
CA VAL A 23 -7.13 2.89 -11.35
C VAL A 23 -6.06 3.83 -10.78
N GLY A 24 -6.20 4.26 -9.55
CA GLY A 24 -5.19 5.07 -8.87
C GLY A 24 -3.83 4.39 -8.77
N LEU A 25 -3.81 3.11 -8.41
CA LEU A 25 -2.59 2.29 -8.39
C LEU A 25 -1.99 2.14 -9.79
N ALA A 26 -2.82 1.87 -10.80
CA ALA A 26 -2.35 1.76 -12.17
C ALA A 26 -1.73 3.07 -12.67
N GLN A 27 -2.35 4.21 -12.34
CA GLN A 27 -1.82 5.54 -12.66
C GLN A 27 -0.46 5.77 -11.98
N ALA A 28 -0.34 5.43 -10.71
CA ALA A 28 0.92 5.56 -9.97
C ALA A 28 2.04 4.68 -10.53
N MET A 29 1.70 3.59 -11.20
CA MET A 29 2.64 2.66 -11.82
C MET A 29 3.12 3.08 -13.22
N ILE A 30 2.56 4.13 -13.81
CA ILE A 30 3.00 4.63 -15.10
C ILE A 30 4.47 5.05 -14.99
N GLY A 31 5.30 4.55 -15.91
CA GLY A 31 6.74 4.82 -15.91
C GLY A 31 7.56 3.88 -15.01
N GLU A 32 6.95 2.84 -14.45
CA GLU A 32 7.63 1.83 -13.62
C GLU A 32 8.48 2.43 -12.49
N PRO A 33 7.89 3.23 -11.58
CA PRO A 33 8.65 3.94 -10.55
C PRO A 33 9.27 2.98 -9.53
N GLU A 34 10.42 3.37 -8.99
CA GLU A 34 11.08 2.67 -7.88
C GLU A 34 10.41 2.96 -6.54
N LEU A 35 9.90 4.17 -6.37
CA LEU A 35 9.20 4.63 -5.18
C LEU A 35 7.74 4.92 -5.50
N LEU A 36 6.84 4.32 -4.73
CA LEU A 36 5.40 4.61 -4.74
C LEU A 36 5.00 5.30 -3.45
N ILE A 37 4.21 6.35 -3.56
CA ILE A 37 3.60 7.04 -2.43
C ILE A 37 2.08 6.92 -2.58
N LEU A 38 1.43 6.30 -1.61
CA LEU A 38 0.00 6.03 -1.61
C LEU A 38 -0.64 6.69 -0.39
N ASP A 39 -1.64 7.52 -0.63
CA ASP A 39 -2.37 8.22 0.44
C ASP A 39 -3.69 7.51 0.72
N GLU A 40 -3.82 6.95 1.94
CA GLU A 40 -5.02 6.26 2.40
C GLU A 40 -5.58 5.24 1.39
N PRO A 41 -4.76 4.29 0.87
CA PRO A 41 -5.16 3.47 -0.29
C PRO A 41 -6.29 2.49 0.00
N THR A 42 -6.61 2.24 1.26
CA THR A 42 -7.59 1.24 1.69
C THR A 42 -8.86 1.84 2.28
N THR A 43 -8.94 3.16 2.40
CA THR A 43 -10.07 3.84 3.05
C THR A 43 -11.39 3.61 2.31
N GLY A 44 -12.40 3.19 3.07
CA GLY A 44 -13.78 3.05 2.59
C GLY A 44 -14.03 1.84 1.68
N LEU A 45 -13.12 0.88 1.64
CA LEU A 45 -13.30 -0.38 0.93
C LEU A 45 -14.05 -1.41 1.79
N ASP A 46 -14.84 -2.28 1.16
CA ASP A 46 -15.40 -3.45 1.84
C ASP A 46 -14.32 -4.49 2.13
N PRO A 47 -14.58 -5.50 2.98
CA PRO A 47 -13.57 -6.48 3.38
C PRO A 47 -12.92 -7.24 2.22
N ASN A 48 -13.67 -7.56 1.16
CA ASN A 48 -13.14 -8.27 0.00
C ASN A 48 -12.22 -7.37 -0.84
N GLN A 49 -12.68 -6.16 -1.12
CA GLN A 49 -11.90 -5.15 -1.83
C GLN A 49 -10.63 -4.78 -1.06
N LEU A 50 -10.73 -4.71 0.26
CA LEU A 50 -9.63 -4.40 1.15
C LEU A 50 -8.51 -5.44 1.04
N GLU A 51 -8.85 -6.73 1.08
CA GLU A 51 -7.85 -7.80 0.95
C GLU A 51 -7.20 -7.80 -0.45
N ASP A 52 -7.98 -7.56 -1.49
CA ASP A 52 -7.45 -7.45 -2.85
C ASP A 52 -6.45 -6.31 -2.99
N ILE A 53 -6.74 -5.14 -2.44
CA ILE A 53 -5.83 -3.99 -2.47
C ILE A 53 -4.59 -4.24 -1.61
N ARG A 54 -4.73 -4.84 -0.43
CA ARG A 54 -3.59 -5.25 0.40
C ARG A 54 -2.65 -6.18 -0.36
N ALA A 55 -3.21 -7.19 -1.03
CA ALA A 55 -2.42 -8.12 -1.82
C ALA A 55 -1.68 -7.42 -2.97
N LEU A 56 -2.35 -6.51 -3.68
CA LEU A 56 -1.73 -5.72 -4.74
C LEU A 56 -0.55 -4.88 -4.20
N ILE A 57 -0.72 -4.19 -3.09
CA ILE A 57 0.33 -3.35 -2.49
C ILE A 57 1.50 -4.22 -2.05
N ARG A 58 1.27 -5.35 -1.38
CA ARG A 58 2.32 -6.29 -0.98
C ARG A 58 3.11 -6.81 -2.19
N ASN A 59 2.42 -7.16 -3.27
CA ASN A 59 3.06 -7.65 -4.48
C ASN A 59 3.88 -6.57 -5.20
N LEU A 60 3.49 -5.32 -5.12
CA LEU A 60 4.27 -4.21 -5.66
C LEU A 60 5.56 -3.96 -4.86
N ALA A 61 5.51 -4.14 -3.56
CA ALA A 61 6.66 -3.92 -2.67
C ALA A 61 7.66 -5.08 -2.70
N ASN A 62 7.19 -6.31 -2.88
CA ASN A 62 8.03 -7.50 -2.82
C ASN A 62 8.68 -7.81 -4.16
N PRO A 63 9.92 -8.36 -4.15
CA PRO A 63 10.53 -8.88 -5.37
C PRO A 63 9.68 -10.03 -5.92
N ILE A 64 9.52 -10.07 -7.23
CA ILE A 64 8.80 -11.16 -7.89
C ILE A 64 9.66 -12.42 -7.76
N SER A 65 9.35 -13.25 -6.76
CA SER A 65 9.84 -14.61 -6.71
C SER A 65 8.82 -15.48 -7.44
N ASN A 66 8.97 -15.70 -8.73
CA ASN A 66 8.60 -16.96 -9.37
C ASN A 66 8.39 -16.82 -10.88
N SER A 67 8.93 -17.72 -11.51
CA SER A 67 8.98 -18.39 -12.77
C SER A 67 7.78 -18.37 -13.74
N ASP A 68 6.64 -17.79 -13.41
CA ASP A 68 5.43 -17.92 -14.23
C ASP A 68 4.96 -16.61 -14.89
N THR A 69 5.64 -15.52 -14.67
CA THR A 69 5.37 -14.29 -15.39
C THR A 69 6.58 -13.92 -16.24
N VAL A 70 6.38 -13.96 -17.52
CA VAL A 70 7.29 -13.49 -18.56
C VAL A 70 7.46 -11.95 -18.45
N ALA A 71 7.82 -11.48 -17.30
CA ALA A 71 8.31 -10.12 -17.13
C ALA A 71 9.82 -10.22 -16.91
N SER A 72 10.49 -10.53 -17.97
CA SER A 72 11.94 -10.72 -18.05
C SER A 72 12.76 -9.46 -17.76
N ASN A 73 12.15 -8.38 -17.35
CA ASN A 73 12.80 -7.15 -16.95
C ASN A 73 12.35 -6.74 -15.56
N ILE A 74 12.81 -7.49 -14.55
CA ILE A 74 12.69 -7.05 -13.16
C ILE A 74 13.70 -5.92 -12.97
N GLN A 75 13.21 -4.71 -13.14
CA GLN A 75 14.01 -3.50 -12.96
C GLN A 75 14.44 -3.33 -11.49
N TYR A 76 13.68 -3.90 -10.57
CA TYR A 76 13.90 -3.79 -9.13
C TYR A 76 13.90 -5.17 -8.47
N PRO A 77 15.04 -5.89 -8.49
CA PRO A 77 15.12 -7.27 -7.98
C PRO A 77 14.84 -7.37 -6.48
N ASN A 78 15.04 -6.30 -5.71
CA ASN A 78 14.74 -6.22 -4.28
C ASN A 78 13.34 -5.67 -3.98
N GLY A 79 12.48 -5.54 -5.00
CA GLY A 79 11.16 -4.93 -4.87
C GLY A 79 11.20 -3.40 -4.97
N ARG A 80 10.01 -2.80 -4.94
CA ARG A 80 9.83 -1.35 -4.91
C ARG A 80 9.69 -0.87 -3.47
N THR A 81 10.09 0.37 -3.22
CA THR A 81 9.75 1.04 -1.96
C THR A 81 8.34 1.59 -2.07
N VAL A 82 7.48 1.23 -1.12
CA VAL A 82 6.12 1.74 -1.02
C VAL A 82 5.99 2.50 0.30
N ILE A 83 5.63 3.77 0.21
CA ILE A 83 5.25 4.58 1.36
C ILE A 83 3.73 4.76 1.30
N LEU A 84 3.02 4.36 2.34
CA LEU A 84 1.59 4.59 2.41
C LEU A 84 1.22 5.32 3.69
N SER A 85 0.25 6.22 3.58
CA SER A 85 -0.37 6.85 4.74
C SER A 85 -1.62 6.07 5.14
N THR A 86 -1.86 5.95 6.43
CA THR A 86 -3.10 5.39 6.97
C THR A 86 -3.29 5.82 8.42
N HIS A 87 -4.54 5.93 8.85
CA HIS A 87 -4.90 6.09 10.25
C HIS A 87 -5.38 4.77 10.88
N ILE A 88 -5.35 3.67 10.11
CA ILE A 88 -5.85 2.36 10.53
C ILE A 88 -4.67 1.48 10.92
N LEU A 89 -4.45 1.27 12.20
CA LEU A 89 -3.30 0.51 12.71
C LEU A 89 -3.29 -0.95 12.22
N GLN A 90 -4.46 -1.54 12.01
CA GLN A 90 -4.57 -2.88 11.47
C GLN A 90 -3.95 -3.00 10.06
N GLU A 91 -4.09 -1.96 9.25
CA GLU A 91 -3.47 -1.91 7.91
C GLU A 91 -1.95 -1.89 7.98
N VAL A 92 -1.40 -1.16 8.95
CA VAL A 92 0.03 -1.13 9.21
C VAL A 92 0.56 -2.52 9.51
N LYS A 93 -0.11 -3.26 10.41
CA LYS A 93 0.25 -4.64 10.76
C LYS A 93 0.20 -5.59 9.58
N GLN A 94 -0.77 -5.39 8.67
CA GLN A 94 -0.99 -6.29 7.53
C GLN A 94 -0.04 -6.04 6.35
N MET A 95 0.43 -4.82 6.16
CA MET A 95 1.14 -4.45 4.94
C MET A 95 2.57 -3.93 5.15
N CYS A 96 2.88 -3.39 6.33
CA CYS A 96 4.10 -2.60 6.52
C CYS A 96 5.18 -3.38 7.27
N ASN A 97 6.44 -3.12 6.92
CA ASN A 97 7.60 -3.62 7.64
C ASN A 97 8.30 -2.53 8.48
N ARG A 98 7.95 -1.26 8.26
CA ARG A 98 8.45 -0.10 9.00
C ARG A 98 7.33 0.87 9.26
N VAL A 99 7.37 1.52 10.41
CA VAL A 99 6.34 2.47 10.85
C VAL A 99 6.97 3.80 11.17
N ILE A 100 6.37 4.86 10.64
CA ILE A 100 6.68 6.23 10.99
C ILE A 100 5.40 6.87 11.55
N ILE A 101 5.44 7.35 12.78
CA ILE A 101 4.32 8.08 13.38
C ILE A 101 4.65 9.57 13.31
N ILE A 102 3.75 10.32 12.69
CA ILE A 102 3.85 11.77 12.55
C ILE A 102 2.70 12.41 13.32
N ASP A 103 3.01 13.38 14.15
CA ASP A 103 2.05 14.16 14.89
C ASP A 103 2.46 15.62 14.92
N HIS A 104 1.52 16.53 14.58
CA HIS A 104 1.79 17.98 14.49
C HIS A 104 3.03 18.36 13.69
N GLY A 105 3.30 17.65 12.60
CA GLY A 105 4.44 17.92 11.73
C GLY A 105 5.78 17.39 12.22
N GLU A 106 5.79 16.65 13.33
CA GLU A 106 6.99 16.04 13.90
C GLU A 106 6.96 14.53 13.81
N ILE A 107 8.11 13.93 13.53
CA ILE A 107 8.26 12.47 13.60
C ILE A 107 8.39 12.08 15.08
N LYS A 108 7.41 11.34 15.57
CA LYS A 108 7.36 10.86 16.95
C LYS A 108 7.94 9.46 17.12
N LEU A 109 7.89 8.66 16.07
CA LEU A 109 8.45 7.31 16.06
C LEU A 109 8.86 6.96 14.62
N ASP A 110 9.98 6.27 14.47
CA ASP A 110 10.46 5.70 13.23
C ASP A 110 11.21 4.40 13.54
N LYS A 111 10.54 3.26 13.36
CA LYS A 111 11.10 1.93 13.70
C LYS A 111 10.61 0.83 12.75
N PRO A 112 11.41 -0.24 12.57
CA PRO A 112 10.90 -1.47 12.01
C PRO A 112 9.74 -2.02 12.86
N ILE A 113 8.73 -2.58 12.21
CA ILE A 113 7.52 -3.06 12.92
C ILE A 113 7.84 -4.19 13.91
N HIS A 114 8.84 -5.02 13.64
CA HIS A 114 9.23 -6.11 14.52
C HIS A 114 9.86 -5.64 15.85
N GLU A 115 10.30 -4.38 15.94
CA GLU A 115 10.82 -3.77 17.17
C GLU A 115 9.72 -3.13 18.04
N ILE A 116 8.46 -3.17 17.57
CA ILE A 116 7.31 -2.60 18.27
C ILE A 116 6.46 -3.75 18.83
N GLU A 117 6.43 -3.89 20.14
CA GLU A 117 5.64 -4.95 20.79
C GLU A 117 4.14 -4.70 20.70
N ASP A 118 3.70 -3.47 20.95
CA ASP A 118 2.30 -3.05 20.89
C ASP A 118 2.18 -1.75 20.10
N LEU A 119 1.68 -1.85 18.88
CA LEU A 119 1.54 -0.71 17.98
C LEU A 119 0.49 0.29 18.46
N GLU A 120 -0.61 -0.20 19.05
CA GLU A 120 -1.67 0.67 19.58
C GLU A 120 -1.15 1.49 20.76
N GLN A 121 -0.37 0.86 21.64
CA GLN A 121 0.26 1.57 22.77
C GLN A 121 1.28 2.58 22.26
N ALA A 122 2.16 2.19 21.35
CA ALA A 122 3.16 3.05 20.75
C ALA A 122 2.51 4.28 20.08
N PHE A 123 1.42 4.08 19.36
CA PHE A 123 0.66 5.15 18.73
C PHE A 123 0.06 6.12 19.77
N ARG A 124 -0.56 5.58 20.82
CA ARG A 124 -1.11 6.42 21.90
C ARG A 124 -0.04 7.24 22.60
N GLU A 125 1.08 6.64 22.94
CA GLU A 125 2.19 7.34 23.60
C GLU A 125 2.79 8.42 22.71
N ALA A 126 2.92 8.14 21.42
CA ALA A 126 3.49 9.09 20.45
C ALA A 126 2.57 10.30 20.18
N THR A 127 1.24 10.13 20.33
CA THR A 127 0.22 11.13 20.00
C THR A 127 -0.47 11.72 21.23
N GLN A 128 -0.01 11.42 22.43
CA GLN A 128 -0.52 12.04 23.67
C GLN A 128 -0.02 13.48 23.81
N TYR A 129 -0.93 14.35 24.21
CA TYR A 129 -0.69 15.75 24.51
C TYR A 129 -0.47 15.97 26.00
#